data_478200e7cc272fc442226bd11638c9f5
#
_entry.id   478200e7cc272fc442226bd11638c9f5
#
_cell.length_a   1.000
_cell.length_b   1.000
_cell.length_c   1.000
_cell.angle_alpha   90.00
_cell.angle_beta   90.00
_cell.angle_gamma   90.00
#
_symmetry.space_group_name_H-M   'P 1'
#
loop_
_entity.id
_entity.type
_entity.pdbx_description
1 polymer ?
#
loop_
_entity_poly.entity_id
_entity_poly.type
_entity_poly.pdbx_seq_one_letter_code
_entity_poly.pdbx_strand_id
1 'polypeptide(L)'
;MKSPLAALSALAAATLALTGCGATQSSSSSTASAASSQAASGKVEVFAAASLNNAGADLEKAYEAANPGVDVTFVYEGSAKLVNQIEQGATPDLLITADTKNMDKAKKLDQFSASETNVLVTNKLVLVTAEGNPGKINSLDDLKTTDGVVAVCKEDVPCGTIAHQELKKHDITLKNATTESKVTDVATKVTTGNADAGFIYTTDLAAAKKKGANLGSVE
;
A
#
# COMPACT_ATOMS: atom_id res chain seq x y z
N MET A 1 39.32 -43.10 -28.02
CA MET A 1 40.64 -43.07 -28.64
C MET A 1 41.38 -41.81 -28.21
N LYS A 2 42.46 -42.04 -27.47
CA LYS A 2 43.69 -41.27 -27.32
C LYS A 2 43.66 -39.87 -26.70
N SER A 3 43.97 -39.80 -25.40
CA SER A 3 44.89 -38.80 -24.81
C SER A 3 46.27 -38.92 -25.42
N PRO A 4 47.24 -38.01 -25.22
CA PRO A 4 47.84 -37.69 -23.93
C PRO A 4 48.42 -36.26 -23.77
N LEU A 5 48.62 -35.84 -22.52
CA LEU A 5 49.87 -35.67 -21.74
C LEU A 5 50.87 -34.58 -22.18
N ALA A 6 51.21 -33.77 -21.32
CA ALA A 6 52.36 -33.53 -20.39
C ALA A 6 53.02 -32.19 -20.73
N ALA A 7 53.78 -31.44 -19.96
CA ALA A 7 54.47 -31.61 -18.69
C ALA A 7 54.87 -30.20 -18.19
N LEU A 8 54.91 -30.02 -16.92
CA LEU A 8 56.05 -29.67 -16.04
C LEU A 8 57.06 -28.60 -16.52
N SER A 9 57.24 -27.56 -15.69
CA SER A 9 58.56 -27.26 -15.12
C SER A 9 58.45 -26.23 -13.99
N ALA A 10 58.95 -26.59 -12.84
CA ALA A 10 59.27 -25.82 -11.66
C ALA A 10 60.59 -25.07 -11.80
N LEU A 11 60.81 -24.04 -10.94
CA LEU A 11 62.06 -23.64 -10.25
C LEU A 11 61.81 -22.34 -9.53
N ALA A 12 61.75 -22.23 -8.30
CA ALA A 12 62.62 -22.21 -7.10
C ALA A 12 63.71 -21.13 -7.14
N ALA A 13 63.69 -20.23 -6.14
CA ALA A 13 64.79 -19.69 -5.35
C ALA A 13 64.30 -18.42 -4.65
N ALA A 14 64.09 -18.32 -3.37
CA ALA A 14 64.93 -18.32 -2.17
C ALA A 14 65.77 -17.04 -1.99
N THR A 15 65.69 -16.57 -0.73
CA THR A 15 66.60 -15.73 0.09
C THR A 15 66.28 -14.22 0.08
N LEU A 16 66.34 -13.42 1.16
CA LEU A 16 66.95 -13.56 2.51
C LEU A 16 66.31 -12.50 3.43
N ALA A 17 66.32 -12.75 4.70
CA ALA A 17 65.95 -11.89 5.79
C ALA A 17 66.90 -10.67 5.97
N LEU A 18 66.32 -9.55 6.42
CA LEU A 18 67.08 -8.60 7.27
C LEU A 18 66.19 -8.10 8.40
N THR A 19 66.60 -8.41 9.57
CA THR A 19 66.15 -7.89 10.84
C THR A 19 66.50 -6.40 11.01
N GLY A 20 65.53 -5.61 11.39
CA GLY A 20 65.71 -4.21 11.83
C GLY A 20 64.76 -3.93 12.97
N CYS A 21 65.24 -4.03 14.21
CA CYS A 21 64.61 -3.44 15.39
C CYS A 21 64.73 -1.95 15.38
N GLY A 22 63.63 -1.24 15.61
CA GLY A 22 63.58 0.22 15.76
C GLY A 22 62.26 0.66 16.35
N ALA A 23 62.26 0.84 17.66
CA ALA A 23 61.41 1.65 18.57
C ALA A 23 60.12 2.30 18.07
N THR A 24 59.03 1.96 18.73
CA THR A 24 57.96 2.80 19.32
C THR A 24 57.56 4.08 18.60
N GLN A 25 56.37 4.02 17.95
CA GLN A 25 55.40 5.13 18.09
C GLN A 25 54.00 4.55 17.88
N SER A 26 53.22 4.50 18.94
CA SER A 26 51.80 4.16 18.94
C SER A 26 51.05 5.26 18.23
N SER A 27 50.73 5.07 16.97
CA SER A 27 49.72 5.87 16.29
C SER A 27 48.52 4.96 16.11
N SER A 28 47.54 5.12 16.99
CA SER A 28 46.23 4.50 16.85
C SER A 28 45.55 5.05 15.60
N SER A 29 45.81 4.48 14.46
CA SER A 29 45.02 4.68 13.26
C SER A 29 43.70 3.96 13.46
N SER A 30 42.71 4.70 13.99
CA SER A 30 41.31 4.30 13.93
C SER A 30 40.94 4.19 12.45
N THR A 31 41.07 3.00 11.90
CA THR A 31 40.45 2.66 10.62
C THR A 31 38.95 2.72 10.86
N ALA A 32 38.36 3.88 10.61
CA ALA A 32 36.94 3.98 10.44
C ALA A 32 36.58 3.03 9.29
N SER A 33 36.07 1.85 9.61
CA SER A 33 35.38 0.99 8.68
C SER A 33 34.20 1.80 8.18
N ALA A 34 34.36 2.49 7.08
CA ALA A 34 33.24 2.98 6.30
C ALA A 34 32.46 1.73 5.90
N ALA A 35 31.42 1.41 6.66
CA ALA A 35 30.40 0.49 6.21
C ALA A 35 29.87 1.08 4.91
N SER A 36 30.33 0.54 3.77
CA SER A 36 29.72 0.80 2.48
C SER A 36 28.29 0.30 2.61
N SER A 37 27.35 1.19 2.85
CA SER A 37 25.95 0.90 2.70
C SER A 37 25.75 0.53 1.24
N GLN A 38 25.71 -0.77 0.96
CA GLN A 38 25.35 -1.26 -0.35
C GLN A 38 23.99 -0.68 -0.68
N ALA A 39 23.91 0.15 -1.70
CA ALA A 39 22.65 0.77 -2.11
C ALA A 39 21.63 -0.35 -2.34
N ALA A 40 20.46 -0.22 -1.74
CA ALA A 40 19.38 -1.16 -1.98
C ALA A 40 19.06 -1.18 -3.48
N SER A 41 18.88 -2.37 -4.04
CA SER A 41 18.46 -2.53 -5.43
C SER A 41 17.53 -3.72 -5.55
N GLY A 42 16.57 -3.64 -6.47
CA GLY A 42 15.62 -4.71 -6.71
C GLY A 42 14.20 -4.19 -6.93
N LYS A 43 13.28 -5.14 -7.09
CA LYS A 43 11.85 -4.83 -7.22
C LYS A 43 11.16 -5.00 -5.89
N VAL A 44 10.22 -4.12 -5.59
CA VAL A 44 9.35 -4.18 -4.41
C VAL A 44 7.91 -4.13 -4.88
N GLU A 45 7.16 -5.20 -4.65
CA GLU A 45 5.74 -5.26 -4.95
C GLU A 45 4.94 -4.91 -3.69
N VAL A 46 4.12 -3.86 -3.78
CA VAL A 46 3.29 -3.38 -2.69
C VAL A 46 1.83 -3.65 -2.97
N PHE A 47 1.20 -4.49 -2.17
CA PHE A 47 -0.26 -4.61 -2.16
C PHE A 47 -0.84 -3.54 -1.26
N ALA A 48 -1.57 -2.60 -1.84
CA ALA A 48 -2.09 -1.42 -1.13
C ALA A 48 -3.60 -1.29 -1.27
N ALA A 49 -4.24 -0.93 -0.17
CA ALA A 49 -5.67 -0.60 -0.20
C ALA A 49 -5.96 0.49 -1.24
N ALA A 50 -7.09 0.36 -1.95
CA ALA A 50 -7.48 1.26 -3.03
C ALA A 50 -7.55 2.74 -2.62
N SER A 51 -7.79 3.03 -1.34
CA SER A 51 -7.76 4.39 -0.79
C SER A 51 -6.40 5.08 -0.89
N LEU A 52 -5.30 4.33 -1.10
CA LEU A 52 -3.96 4.86 -1.29
C LEU A 52 -3.62 5.19 -2.75
N ASN A 53 -4.49 4.85 -3.71
CA ASN A 53 -4.21 5.02 -5.14
C ASN A 53 -3.80 6.46 -5.51
N ASN A 54 -4.43 7.46 -4.87
CA ASN A 54 -4.11 8.86 -5.14
C ASN A 54 -2.76 9.33 -4.58
N ALA A 55 -2.24 8.67 -3.55
CA ALA A 55 -0.95 9.01 -2.92
C ALA A 55 0.20 8.10 -3.39
N GLY A 56 -0.11 6.92 -3.93
CA GLY A 56 0.87 5.90 -4.22
C GLY A 56 1.89 6.28 -5.27
N ALA A 57 1.48 6.94 -6.34
CA ALA A 57 2.41 7.40 -7.37
C ALA A 57 3.43 8.44 -6.84
N ASP A 58 3.02 9.28 -5.90
CA ASP A 58 3.92 10.23 -5.26
C ASP A 58 4.88 9.51 -4.29
N LEU A 59 4.38 8.48 -3.58
CA LEU A 59 5.21 7.63 -2.70
C LEU A 59 6.24 6.82 -3.48
N GLU A 60 5.84 6.17 -4.57
CA GLU A 60 6.70 5.43 -5.50
C GLU A 60 7.84 6.32 -5.98
N LYS A 61 7.49 7.44 -6.61
CA LYS A 61 8.45 8.41 -7.12
C LYS A 61 9.41 8.93 -6.05
N ALA A 62 8.91 9.26 -4.85
CA ALA A 62 9.74 9.76 -3.77
C ALA A 62 10.71 8.70 -3.24
N TYR A 63 10.23 7.45 -3.12
CA TYR A 63 11.07 6.34 -2.64
C TYR A 63 12.16 5.97 -3.64
N GLU A 64 11.83 5.86 -4.93
CA GLU A 64 12.79 5.55 -5.99
C GLU A 64 13.83 6.65 -6.19
N ALA A 65 13.43 7.93 -6.05
CA ALA A 65 14.37 9.05 -6.09
C ALA A 65 15.37 9.00 -4.93
N ALA A 66 14.95 8.53 -3.75
CA ALA A 66 15.80 8.38 -2.59
C ALA A 66 16.64 7.08 -2.61
N ASN A 67 16.22 6.08 -3.38
CA ASN A 67 16.85 4.77 -3.47
C ASN A 67 17.07 4.36 -4.94
N PRO A 68 18.03 4.97 -5.64
CA PRO A 68 18.34 4.66 -7.04
C PRO A 68 18.70 3.17 -7.18
N GLY A 69 17.95 2.45 -8.00
CA GLY A 69 18.11 1.01 -8.21
C GLY A 69 17.00 0.15 -7.59
N VAL A 70 16.09 0.76 -6.83
CA VAL A 70 14.84 0.12 -6.39
C VAL A 70 13.71 0.52 -7.34
N ASP A 71 12.91 -0.48 -7.77
CA ASP A 71 11.73 -0.35 -8.62
C ASP A 71 10.52 -0.76 -7.77
N VAL A 72 9.64 0.19 -7.46
CA VAL A 72 8.45 -0.04 -6.61
C VAL A 72 7.21 -0.16 -7.49
N THR A 73 6.45 -1.21 -7.29
CA THR A 73 5.19 -1.41 -8.01
C THR A 73 4.04 -1.56 -7.03
N PHE A 74 2.98 -0.77 -7.21
CA PHE A 74 1.78 -0.86 -6.39
C PHE A 74 0.65 -1.60 -7.10
N VAL A 75 0.01 -2.53 -6.38
CA VAL A 75 -1.25 -3.17 -6.77
C VAL A 75 -2.36 -2.63 -5.87
N TYR A 76 -3.30 -1.87 -6.44
CA TYR A 76 -4.38 -1.22 -5.70
C TYR A 76 -5.68 -1.99 -5.82
N GLU A 77 -6.15 -2.55 -4.69
CA GLU A 77 -7.43 -3.25 -4.62
C GLU A 77 -8.11 -3.05 -3.24
N GLY A 78 -9.33 -3.56 -3.07
CA GLY A 78 -9.96 -3.64 -1.76
C GLY A 78 -9.14 -4.54 -0.83
N SER A 79 -8.95 -4.14 0.43
CA SER A 79 -8.10 -4.87 1.39
C SER A 79 -8.47 -6.34 1.53
N ALA A 80 -9.77 -6.67 1.55
CA ALA A 80 -10.23 -8.05 1.60
C ALA A 80 -9.78 -8.87 0.37
N LYS A 81 -9.79 -8.26 -0.83
CA LYS A 81 -9.35 -8.92 -2.06
C LYS A 81 -7.83 -9.15 -2.06
N LEU A 82 -7.05 -8.18 -1.57
CA LEU A 82 -5.59 -8.33 -1.43
C LEU A 82 -5.24 -9.49 -0.49
N VAL A 83 -5.89 -9.56 0.67
CA VAL A 83 -5.67 -10.66 1.63
C VAL A 83 -6.06 -12.00 1.01
N ASN A 84 -7.18 -12.07 0.28
CA ASN A 84 -7.57 -13.30 -0.42
C ASN A 84 -6.58 -13.71 -1.51
N GLN A 85 -5.96 -12.75 -2.22
CA GLN A 85 -4.91 -13.06 -3.19
C GLN A 85 -3.66 -13.65 -2.52
N ILE A 86 -3.28 -13.13 -1.35
CA ILE A 86 -2.18 -13.67 -0.54
C ILE A 86 -2.52 -15.09 -0.05
N GLU A 87 -3.74 -15.32 0.41
CA GLU A 87 -4.23 -16.64 0.81
C GLU A 87 -4.20 -17.65 -0.35
N GLN A 88 -4.37 -17.16 -1.59
CA GLN A 88 -4.27 -17.95 -2.83
C GLN A 88 -2.84 -18.08 -3.37
N GLY A 89 -1.84 -17.57 -2.65
CA GLY A 89 -0.44 -17.74 -2.98
C GLY A 89 0.26 -16.53 -3.60
N ALA A 90 -0.37 -15.34 -3.66
CA ALA A 90 0.36 -14.13 -4.02
C ALA A 90 1.37 -13.76 -2.92
N THR A 91 2.54 -13.25 -3.30
CA THR A 91 3.66 -13.00 -2.40
C THR A 91 4.18 -11.57 -2.51
N PRO A 92 3.39 -10.55 -2.15
CA PRO A 92 3.89 -9.18 -2.14
C PRO A 92 4.94 -8.98 -1.06
N ASP A 93 5.85 -8.03 -1.26
CA ASP A 93 6.87 -7.65 -0.28
C ASP A 93 6.29 -6.81 0.87
N LEU A 94 5.23 -6.03 0.58
CA LEU A 94 4.55 -5.19 1.56
C LEU A 94 3.04 -5.25 1.36
N LEU A 95 2.31 -5.32 2.47
CA LEU A 95 0.85 -5.21 2.49
C LEU A 95 0.41 -3.99 3.31
N ILE A 96 -0.43 -3.13 2.71
CA ILE A 96 -1.03 -1.98 3.37
C ILE A 96 -2.55 -2.08 3.25
N THR A 97 -3.22 -2.39 4.35
CA THR A 97 -4.69 -2.49 4.42
C THR A 97 -5.30 -1.18 4.92
N ALA A 98 -6.56 -0.94 4.61
CA ALA A 98 -7.31 0.22 5.09
C ALA A 98 -7.95 0.00 6.46
N ASP A 99 -7.82 -1.19 7.05
CA ASP A 99 -8.31 -1.51 8.38
C ASP A 99 -7.47 -2.58 9.08
N THR A 100 -7.62 -2.65 10.39
CA THR A 100 -6.96 -3.66 11.24
C THR A 100 -7.56 -5.05 11.04
N LYS A 101 -8.86 -5.16 10.73
CA LYS A 101 -9.55 -6.44 10.55
C LYS A 101 -8.93 -7.27 9.41
N ASN A 102 -8.64 -6.65 8.27
CA ASN A 102 -7.98 -7.32 7.15
C ASN A 102 -6.48 -7.56 7.42
N MET A 103 -5.81 -6.66 8.13
CA MET A 103 -4.44 -6.89 8.59
C MET A 103 -4.36 -8.07 9.56
N ASP A 104 -5.29 -8.20 10.51
CA ASP A 104 -5.35 -9.33 11.45
C ASP A 104 -5.61 -10.67 10.74
N LYS A 105 -6.34 -10.66 9.61
CA LYS A 105 -6.47 -11.85 8.76
C LYS A 105 -5.14 -12.19 8.08
N ALA A 106 -4.46 -11.20 7.50
CA ALA A 106 -3.18 -11.40 6.82
C ALA A 106 -2.12 -11.96 7.78
N LYS A 107 -2.06 -11.48 9.02
CA LYS A 107 -1.14 -11.99 10.06
C LYS A 107 -1.34 -13.45 10.42
N LYS A 108 -2.46 -14.06 10.09
CA LYS A 108 -2.72 -15.49 10.29
C LYS A 108 -2.17 -16.35 9.16
N LEU A 109 -1.77 -15.75 8.05
CA LEU A 109 -1.14 -16.42 6.93
C LEU A 109 0.36 -16.57 7.22
N ASP A 110 0.93 -17.73 6.91
CA ASP A 110 2.33 -18.06 7.23
C ASP A 110 3.31 -16.99 6.72
N GLN A 111 3.05 -16.44 5.55
CA GLN A 111 3.86 -15.41 4.91
C GLN A 111 4.00 -14.13 5.76
N PHE A 112 2.98 -13.76 6.54
CA PHE A 112 2.96 -12.55 7.36
C PHE A 112 2.92 -12.83 8.88
N SER A 113 2.99 -14.07 9.31
CA SER A 113 2.85 -14.46 10.72
C SER A 113 3.91 -13.83 11.64
N ALA A 114 5.12 -13.61 11.12
CA ALA A 114 6.23 -12.98 11.83
C ALA A 114 6.41 -11.49 11.50
N SER A 115 5.53 -10.91 10.67
CA SER A 115 5.67 -9.53 10.22
C SER A 115 5.24 -8.52 11.30
N GLU A 116 6.00 -7.45 11.43
CA GLU A 116 5.61 -6.29 12.24
C GLU A 116 4.53 -5.49 11.52
N THR A 117 3.56 -4.98 12.27
CA THR A 117 2.48 -4.16 11.73
C THR A 117 2.33 -2.86 12.50
N ASN A 118 2.17 -1.76 11.77
CA ASN A 118 2.00 -0.43 12.33
C ASN A 118 0.82 0.28 11.68
N VAL A 119 0.15 1.15 12.43
CA VAL A 119 -0.83 2.09 11.86
C VAL A 119 -0.06 3.27 11.29
N LEU A 120 -0.09 3.41 9.96
CA LEU A 120 0.61 4.48 9.25
C LEU A 120 -0.14 5.80 9.36
N VAL A 121 -1.44 5.79 9.07
CA VAL A 121 -2.33 6.97 9.04
C VAL A 121 -3.75 6.55 9.39
N THR A 122 -4.57 7.53 9.75
CA THR A 122 -6.02 7.35 9.93
C THR A 122 -6.78 8.15 8.87
N ASN A 123 -8.02 7.74 8.58
CA ASN A 123 -8.90 8.43 7.63
C ASN A 123 -10.32 8.46 8.18
N LYS A 124 -11.19 9.28 7.56
CA LYS A 124 -12.61 9.37 7.90
C LYS A 124 -13.44 9.02 6.67
N LEU A 125 -14.49 8.25 6.85
CA LEU A 125 -15.50 8.02 5.84
C LEU A 125 -16.52 9.16 5.88
N VAL A 126 -16.95 9.64 4.71
CA VAL A 126 -17.94 10.69 4.55
C VAL A 126 -18.99 10.26 3.53
N LEU A 127 -20.22 10.67 3.73
CA LEU A 127 -21.27 10.56 2.72
C LEU A 127 -21.13 11.74 1.75
N VAL A 128 -21.02 11.45 0.49
CA VAL A 128 -20.94 12.47 -0.58
C VAL A 128 -22.10 12.33 -1.52
N THR A 129 -22.48 13.44 -2.16
CA THR A 129 -23.51 13.47 -3.20
C THR A 129 -22.89 13.82 -4.55
N ALA A 130 -23.50 13.33 -5.61
CA ALA A 130 -23.18 13.74 -6.96
C ALA A 130 -23.46 15.24 -7.15
N GLU A 131 -22.90 15.81 -8.22
CA GLU A 131 -23.09 17.21 -8.58
C GLU A 131 -24.59 17.58 -8.65
N GLY A 132 -24.94 18.68 -8.00
CA GLY A 132 -26.34 19.15 -7.94
C GLY A 132 -27.23 18.35 -6.99
N ASN A 133 -26.70 17.36 -6.28
CA ASN A 133 -27.45 16.54 -5.29
C ASN A 133 -28.80 16.01 -5.84
N PRO A 134 -28.80 15.22 -6.92
CA PRO A 134 -30.04 14.75 -7.57
C PRO A 134 -30.90 13.89 -6.62
N GLY A 135 -30.28 13.16 -5.69
CA GLY A 135 -30.96 12.36 -4.66
C GLY A 135 -31.56 13.17 -3.52
N LYS A 136 -31.36 14.49 -3.48
CA LYS A 136 -31.80 15.41 -2.42
C LYS A 136 -31.39 14.95 -1.01
N ILE A 137 -30.16 14.45 -0.89
CA ILE A 137 -29.59 13.89 0.33
C ILE A 137 -28.79 15.00 1.03
N ASN A 138 -29.33 15.56 2.10
CA ASN A 138 -28.73 16.66 2.88
C ASN A 138 -28.32 16.20 4.29
N SER A 139 -28.78 15.03 4.70
CA SER A 139 -28.44 14.39 5.96
C SER A 139 -28.31 12.88 5.78
N LEU A 140 -27.70 12.20 6.75
CA LEU A 140 -27.66 10.74 6.76
C LEU A 140 -29.07 10.12 6.82
N ASP A 141 -30.01 10.78 7.54
CA ASP A 141 -31.39 10.31 7.66
C ASP A 141 -32.18 10.34 6.35
N ASP A 142 -31.81 11.21 5.39
CA ASP A 142 -32.45 11.25 4.07
C ASP A 142 -32.27 9.94 3.31
N LEU A 143 -31.26 9.14 3.67
CA LEU A 143 -31.05 7.82 3.08
C LEU A 143 -32.19 6.82 3.39
N LYS A 144 -33.02 7.08 4.42
CA LYS A 144 -34.20 6.29 4.73
C LYS A 144 -35.33 6.42 3.69
N THR A 145 -35.37 7.58 3.05
CA THR A 145 -36.52 7.96 2.20
C THR A 145 -36.15 8.18 0.75
N THR A 146 -34.88 8.47 0.45
CA THR A 146 -34.44 8.73 -0.92
C THR A 146 -34.72 7.55 -1.85
N ASP A 147 -35.15 7.83 -3.07
CA ASP A 147 -35.22 6.88 -4.17
C ASP A 147 -33.94 6.94 -5.04
N GLY A 148 -32.99 7.79 -4.66
CA GLY A 148 -31.70 7.91 -5.32
C GLY A 148 -30.83 6.68 -5.14
N VAL A 149 -29.93 6.45 -6.09
CA VAL A 149 -28.97 5.35 -6.07
C VAL A 149 -27.83 5.69 -5.10
N VAL A 150 -27.58 4.84 -4.11
CA VAL A 150 -26.47 5.00 -3.15
C VAL A 150 -25.41 3.95 -3.41
N ALA A 151 -24.20 4.39 -3.73
CA ALA A 151 -23.07 3.49 -3.86
C ALA A 151 -22.41 3.22 -2.49
N VAL A 152 -22.27 1.96 -2.13
CA VAL A 152 -21.66 1.53 -0.87
C VAL A 152 -20.70 0.38 -1.11
N CYS A 153 -19.63 0.27 -0.33
CA CYS A 153 -18.75 -0.89 -0.39
C CYS A 153 -19.43 -2.14 0.20
N LYS A 154 -19.02 -3.34 -0.21
CA LYS A 154 -19.38 -4.61 0.44
C LYS A 154 -19.01 -4.56 1.93
N GLU A 155 -19.77 -5.27 2.76
CA GLU A 155 -19.60 -5.26 4.22
C GLU A 155 -18.22 -5.73 4.70
N ASP A 156 -17.58 -6.62 3.95
CA ASP A 156 -16.25 -7.16 4.25
C ASP A 156 -15.10 -6.26 3.78
N VAL A 157 -15.40 -5.19 3.04
CA VAL A 157 -14.44 -4.18 2.61
C VAL A 157 -14.35 -3.07 3.68
N PRO A 158 -13.16 -2.48 3.96
CA PRO A 158 -13.01 -1.48 5.03
C PRO A 158 -14.01 -0.33 5.00
N CYS A 159 -14.23 0.29 3.83
CA CYS A 159 -15.25 1.33 3.63
C CYS A 159 -16.67 0.82 3.91
N GLY A 160 -16.98 -0.41 3.53
CA GLY A 160 -18.26 -1.03 3.76
C GLY A 160 -18.48 -1.35 5.24
N THR A 161 -17.49 -1.90 5.92
CA THR A 161 -17.59 -2.16 7.37
C THR A 161 -18.00 -0.90 8.13
N ILE A 162 -17.38 0.26 7.82
CA ILE A 162 -17.71 1.54 8.47
C ILE A 162 -19.10 2.04 8.04
N ALA A 163 -19.39 2.06 6.73
CA ALA A 163 -20.66 2.54 6.19
C ALA A 163 -21.85 1.74 6.75
N HIS A 164 -21.77 0.40 6.72
CA HIS A 164 -22.86 -0.44 7.23
C HIS A 164 -23.02 -0.35 8.75
N GLN A 165 -21.95 -0.10 9.51
CA GLN A 165 -22.05 0.18 10.94
C GLN A 165 -22.82 1.47 11.20
N GLU A 166 -22.53 2.56 10.48
CA GLU A 166 -23.25 3.82 10.62
C GLU A 166 -24.70 3.71 10.15
N LEU A 167 -24.96 3.07 9.01
CA LEU A 167 -26.32 2.82 8.54
C LEU A 167 -27.14 2.04 9.58
N LYS A 168 -26.58 0.99 10.17
CA LYS A 168 -27.22 0.19 11.21
C LYS A 168 -27.49 0.99 12.48
N LYS A 169 -26.52 1.81 12.92
CA LYS A 169 -26.65 2.66 14.12
C LYS A 169 -27.80 3.66 14.01
N HIS A 170 -28.10 4.10 12.79
CA HIS A 170 -29.17 5.04 12.48
C HIS A 170 -30.46 4.38 11.96
N ASP A 171 -30.56 3.04 12.03
CA ASP A 171 -31.69 2.27 11.52
C ASP A 171 -32.03 2.59 10.05
N ILE A 172 -30.98 2.70 9.22
CA ILE A 172 -31.09 3.00 7.79
C ILE A 172 -30.98 1.74 6.98
N THR A 173 -31.97 1.47 6.14
CA THR A 173 -31.94 0.48 5.08
C THR A 173 -32.00 1.20 3.73
N LEU A 174 -30.97 1.05 2.92
CA LEU A 174 -30.90 1.66 1.60
C LEU A 174 -31.90 0.97 0.67
N LYS A 175 -32.78 1.77 0.01
CA LYS A 175 -33.77 1.25 -0.95
C LYS A 175 -33.11 0.86 -2.28
N ASN A 176 -32.26 1.74 -2.80
CA ASN A 176 -31.52 1.55 -4.03
C ASN A 176 -30.02 1.63 -3.73
N ALA A 177 -29.35 0.49 -3.63
CA ALA A 177 -27.92 0.44 -3.39
C ALA A 177 -27.17 -0.27 -4.50
N THR A 178 -26.01 0.26 -4.87
CA THR A 178 -25.01 -0.50 -5.62
C THR A 178 -23.86 -0.85 -4.70
N THR A 179 -23.36 -2.09 -4.81
CA THR A 179 -22.36 -2.62 -3.89
C THR A 179 -21.03 -2.83 -4.60
N GLU A 180 -19.99 -2.17 -4.09
CA GLU A 180 -18.68 -2.11 -4.72
C GLU A 180 -17.62 -2.88 -3.93
N SER A 181 -16.61 -3.37 -4.64
CA SER A 181 -15.51 -4.13 -4.03
C SER A 181 -14.39 -3.25 -3.48
N LYS A 182 -14.38 -1.96 -3.80
CA LYS A 182 -13.38 -0.98 -3.35
C LYS A 182 -13.93 0.44 -3.38
N VAL A 183 -13.38 1.30 -2.55
CA VAL A 183 -13.84 2.69 -2.38
C VAL A 183 -13.69 3.53 -3.64
N THR A 184 -12.68 3.26 -4.47
CA THR A 184 -12.48 3.98 -5.74
C THR A 184 -13.62 3.76 -6.73
N ASP A 185 -14.29 2.60 -6.71
CA ASP A 185 -15.43 2.31 -7.55
C ASP A 185 -16.66 3.11 -7.06
N VAL A 186 -16.85 3.22 -5.74
CA VAL A 186 -17.86 4.11 -5.15
C VAL A 186 -17.63 5.56 -5.60
N ALA A 187 -16.38 6.06 -5.43
CA ALA A 187 -16.03 7.41 -5.84
C ALA A 187 -16.30 7.64 -7.33
N THR A 188 -15.96 6.68 -8.19
CA THR A 188 -16.21 6.77 -9.64
C THR A 188 -17.70 6.84 -9.94
N LYS A 189 -18.53 6.01 -9.31
CA LYS A 189 -19.99 6.04 -9.56
C LYS A 189 -20.61 7.39 -9.21
N VAL A 190 -20.21 7.98 -8.08
CA VAL A 190 -20.73 9.28 -7.68
C VAL A 190 -20.20 10.40 -8.58
N THR A 191 -18.91 10.40 -8.91
CA THR A 191 -18.31 11.43 -9.78
C THR A 191 -18.84 11.40 -11.23
N THR A 192 -19.26 10.23 -11.70
CA THR A 192 -19.83 10.06 -13.06
C THR A 192 -21.36 10.15 -13.10
N GLY A 193 -22.02 10.38 -11.96
CA GLY A 193 -23.49 10.44 -11.87
C GLY A 193 -24.18 9.07 -12.00
N ASN A 194 -23.45 7.97 -11.92
CA ASN A 194 -24.01 6.61 -11.88
C ASN A 194 -24.53 6.21 -10.48
N ALA A 195 -24.30 7.06 -9.49
CA ALA A 195 -24.92 7.02 -8.17
C ALA A 195 -25.15 8.46 -7.70
N ASP A 196 -26.25 8.69 -7.01
CA ASP A 196 -26.64 10.01 -6.48
C ASP A 196 -25.85 10.36 -5.23
N ALA A 197 -25.42 9.35 -4.47
CA ALA A 197 -24.59 9.48 -3.28
C ALA A 197 -23.70 8.24 -3.07
N GLY A 198 -22.73 8.37 -2.17
CA GLY A 198 -21.89 7.24 -1.78
C GLY A 198 -21.00 7.54 -0.60
N PHE A 199 -20.49 6.49 0.02
CA PHE A 199 -19.57 6.58 1.14
C PHE A 199 -18.13 6.44 0.66
N ILE A 200 -17.34 7.51 0.78
CA ILE A 200 -15.93 7.55 0.40
C ILE A 200 -15.07 8.15 1.52
N TYR A 201 -13.76 7.99 1.47
CA TYR A 201 -12.90 8.65 2.44
C TYR A 201 -12.71 10.14 2.13
N THR A 202 -12.41 10.94 3.16
CA THR A 202 -12.11 12.38 2.99
C THR A 202 -10.98 12.63 2.00
N THR A 203 -10.00 11.74 1.92
CA THR A 203 -8.91 11.80 0.92
C THR A 203 -9.39 11.56 -0.50
N ASP A 204 -10.35 10.66 -0.71
CA ASP A 204 -10.94 10.42 -2.03
C ASP A 204 -11.76 11.63 -2.48
N LEU A 205 -12.55 12.23 -1.56
CA LEU A 205 -13.27 13.48 -1.82
C LEU A 205 -12.32 14.61 -2.21
N ALA A 206 -11.22 14.78 -1.45
CA ALA A 206 -10.23 15.81 -1.76
C ALA A 206 -9.58 15.59 -3.13
N ALA A 207 -9.23 14.33 -3.45
CA ALA A 207 -8.67 13.98 -4.76
C ALA A 207 -9.66 14.19 -5.91
N ALA A 208 -10.94 13.84 -5.72
CA ALA A 208 -11.99 14.08 -6.70
C ALA A 208 -12.18 15.58 -6.98
N LYS A 209 -12.25 16.39 -5.92
CA LYS A 209 -12.34 17.86 -6.04
C LYS A 209 -11.12 18.46 -6.76
N LYS A 210 -9.91 17.99 -6.45
CA LYS A 210 -8.67 18.42 -7.14
C LYS A 210 -8.71 18.11 -8.64
N LYS A 211 -9.40 17.04 -9.04
CA LYS A 211 -9.62 16.65 -10.45
C LYS A 211 -10.82 17.35 -11.10
N GLY A 212 -11.46 18.29 -10.41
CA GLY A 212 -12.58 19.09 -10.93
C GLY A 212 -13.97 18.51 -10.65
N ALA A 213 -14.10 17.45 -9.86
CA ALA A 213 -15.41 16.94 -9.48
C ALA A 213 -16.10 17.88 -8.48
N ASN A 214 -17.36 18.21 -8.74
CA ASN A 214 -18.18 19.07 -7.89
C ASN A 214 -19.09 18.21 -6.98
N LEU A 215 -18.48 17.50 -6.03
CA LEU A 215 -19.20 16.67 -5.08
C LEU A 215 -19.63 17.48 -3.85
N GLY A 216 -20.88 17.25 -3.39
CA GLY A 216 -21.33 17.66 -2.07
C GLY A 216 -20.76 16.72 -0.98
N SER A 217 -20.70 17.19 0.25
CA SER A 217 -20.47 16.35 1.45
C SER A 217 -21.59 16.58 2.44
N VAL A 218 -22.08 15.49 2.99
CA VAL A 218 -23.12 15.47 4.02
C VAL A 218 -22.43 15.29 5.37
N GLU A 219 -22.72 16.20 6.30
CA GLU A 219 -22.22 16.17 7.69
C GLU A 219 -23.07 15.27 8.59
#